data_84abfd8fef35f295f2823ebf95d43cda
#
_entry.id   84abfd8fef35f295f2823ebf95d43cda
#
_cell.length_a   1.000
_cell.length_b   1.000
_cell.length_c   1.000
_cell.angle_alpha   90.00
_cell.angle_beta   90.00
_cell.angle_gamma   90.00
#
_symmetry.space_group_name_H-M   'P 1'
#
loop_
_entity.id
_entity.type
_entity.pdbx_description
1 polymer ?
#
loop_
_entity_poly.entity_id
_entity_poly.type
_entity_poly.pdbx_seq_one_letter_code
_entity_poly.pdbx_strand_id
1 'polypeptide(L)'
;MTVTIDIRPARLEDAAALQKLASQELGYDYPLAACRERLQALLADDQQILLVACSQDAPKQALGIVHASYYYSFYGDPAYNVMALAVDQAYQHQGIGRLLMQALESQALSKGVHHVRLNSASHRTGAHAFYQSIGYDCYKTQKTFSKNL
;
A
#
# COMPACT_ATOMS: atom_id res chain seq x y z
N MET A 1 -7.50 8.08 -23.52
CA MET A 1 -8.28 6.85 -23.25
C MET A 1 -8.21 6.49 -21.79
N THR A 2 -9.35 6.27 -21.19
CA THR A 2 -9.42 5.87 -19.79
C THR A 2 -9.17 4.37 -19.69
N VAL A 3 -8.23 3.99 -18.81
CA VAL A 3 -7.94 2.59 -18.53
C VAL A 3 -8.93 2.10 -17.46
N THR A 4 -9.56 0.94 -17.70
CA THR A 4 -10.41 0.31 -16.70
C THR A 4 -9.53 -0.44 -15.71
N ILE A 5 -9.64 -0.10 -14.43
CA ILE A 5 -8.78 -0.60 -13.37
C ILE A 5 -9.49 -1.70 -12.57
N ASP A 6 -8.80 -2.81 -12.38
CA ASP A 6 -9.15 -3.85 -11.41
C ASP A 6 -8.22 -3.81 -10.22
N ILE A 7 -8.78 -4.11 -9.05
CA ILE A 7 -7.99 -4.33 -7.83
C ILE A 7 -8.05 -5.82 -7.51
N ARG A 8 -6.89 -6.43 -7.34
CA ARG A 8 -6.77 -7.86 -7.06
C ARG A 8 -5.71 -8.13 -5.99
N PRO A 9 -5.74 -9.30 -5.34
CA PRO A 9 -4.63 -9.67 -4.46
C PRO A 9 -3.31 -9.72 -5.24
N ALA A 10 -2.23 -9.35 -4.57
CA ALA A 10 -0.89 -9.48 -5.14
C ALA A 10 -0.53 -10.96 -5.34
N ARG A 11 0.33 -11.24 -6.30
CA ARG A 11 0.85 -12.57 -6.64
C ARG A 11 2.35 -12.54 -6.65
N LEU A 12 2.99 -13.70 -6.55
CA LEU A 12 4.45 -13.78 -6.55
C LEU A 12 5.04 -13.28 -7.87
N GLU A 13 4.36 -13.49 -9.00
CA GLU A 13 4.79 -12.98 -10.31
C GLU A 13 4.75 -11.44 -10.40
N ASP A 14 4.14 -10.75 -9.45
CA ASP A 14 4.16 -9.28 -9.40
C ASP A 14 5.49 -8.72 -8.87
N ALA A 15 6.40 -9.55 -8.39
CA ALA A 15 7.60 -9.10 -7.68
C ALA A 15 8.43 -8.06 -8.45
N ALA A 16 8.65 -8.29 -9.75
CA ALA A 16 9.44 -7.36 -10.57
C ALA A 16 8.75 -5.99 -10.70
N ALA A 17 7.44 -5.99 -10.94
CA ALA A 17 6.68 -4.75 -11.05
C ALA A 17 6.62 -4.01 -9.70
N LEU A 18 6.47 -4.74 -8.60
CA LEU A 18 6.42 -4.14 -7.26
C LEU A 18 7.77 -3.59 -6.83
N GLN A 19 8.87 -4.28 -7.18
CA GLN A 19 10.22 -3.77 -6.95
C GLN A 19 10.44 -2.45 -7.68
N LYS A 20 9.99 -2.37 -8.93
CA LYS A 20 10.09 -1.16 -9.74
C LYS A 20 9.27 -0.01 -9.13
N LEU A 21 8.04 -0.28 -8.67
CA LEU A 21 7.20 0.72 -7.99
C LEU A 21 7.87 1.22 -6.71
N ALA A 22 8.42 0.33 -5.90
CA ALA A 22 9.10 0.71 -4.66
C ALA A 22 10.32 1.60 -4.94
N SER A 23 11.10 1.27 -5.97
CA SER A 23 12.28 2.05 -6.36
C SER A 23 11.88 3.42 -6.90
N GLN A 24 10.99 3.47 -7.88
CA GLN A 24 10.64 4.69 -8.59
C GLN A 24 9.75 5.63 -7.78
N GLU A 25 8.79 5.09 -7.02
CA GLU A 25 7.77 5.89 -6.36
C GLU A 25 8.02 6.11 -4.86
N LEU A 26 8.75 5.19 -4.22
CA LEU A 26 9.02 5.25 -2.78
C LEU A 26 10.50 5.46 -2.45
N GLY A 27 11.39 5.34 -3.44
CA GLY A 27 12.82 5.54 -3.25
C GLY A 27 13.55 4.38 -2.56
N TYR A 28 12.97 3.18 -2.56
CA TYR A 28 13.57 2.01 -1.94
C TYR A 28 14.17 1.08 -3.00
N ASP A 29 15.49 1.13 -3.19
CA ASP A 29 16.22 0.28 -4.11
C ASP A 29 16.57 -1.05 -3.44
N TYR A 30 15.62 -1.99 -3.49
CA TYR A 30 15.80 -3.31 -2.91
C TYR A 30 16.06 -4.33 -4.01
N PRO A 31 17.04 -5.26 -3.86
CA PRO A 31 17.32 -6.24 -4.91
C PRO A 31 16.09 -7.09 -5.24
N LEU A 32 15.90 -7.41 -6.53
CA LEU A 32 14.72 -8.15 -6.97
C LEU A 32 14.58 -9.50 -6.25
N ALA A 33 15.67 -10.24 -6.08
CA ALA A 33 15.64 -11.53 -5.38
C ALA A 33 15.14 -11.37 -3.94
N ALA A 34 15.58 -10.32 -3.25
CA ALA A 34 15.15 -10.03 -1.88
C ALA A 34 13.68 -9.60 -1.84
N CYS A 35 13.24 -8.78 -2.79
CA CYS A 35 11.82 -8.39 -2.93
C CYS A 35 10.93 -9.62 -3.14
N ARG A 36 11.36 -10.55 -4.01
CA ARG A 36 10.61 -11.76 -4.29
C ARG A 36 10.50 -12.64 -3.04
N GLU A 37 11.59 -12.84 -2.33
CA GLU A 37 11.60 -13.61 -1.09
C GLU A 37 10.70 -12.98 -0.03
N ARG A 38 10.77 -11.66 0.13
CA ARG A 38 9.95 -10.93 1.08
C ARG A 38 8.47 -10.99 0.70
N LEU A 39 8.16 -10.83 -0.60
CA LEU A 39 6.80 -10.91 -1.09
C LEU A 39 6.21 -12.30 -0.83
N GLN A 40 6.99 -13.36 -1.06
CA GLN A 40 6.54 -14.72 -0.78
C GLN A 40 6.16 -14.90 0.70
N ALA A 41 6.98 -14.38 1.61
CA ALA A 41 6.70 -14.43 3.05
C ALA A 41 5.44 -13.64 3.41
N LEU A 42 5.27 -12.44 2.85
CA LEU A 42 4.10 -11.61 3.12
C LEU A 42 2.81 -12.24 2.59
N LEU A 43 2.86 -12.88 1.42
CA LEU A 43 1.69 -13.55 0.84
C LEU A 43 1.24 -14.77 1.67
N ALA A 44 2.14 -15.36 2.44
CA ALA A 44 1.84 -16.48 3.32
C ALA A 44 1.35 -16.05 4.71
N ASP A 45 1.41 -14.75 5.02
CA ASP A 45 1.05 -14.17 6.31
C ASP A 45 -0.36 -13.58 6.25
N ASP A 46 -1.30 -14.18 6.97
CA ASP A 46 -2.70 -13.73 6.97
C ASP A 46 -2.92 -12.39 7.67
N GLN A 47 -1.91 -11.86 8.36
CA GLN A 47 -1.95 -10.51 8.95
C GLN A 47 -1.60 -9.41 7.95
N GLN A 48 -1.23 -9.77 6.74
CA GLN A 48 -0.86 -8.83 5.69
C GLN A 48 -1.95 -8.74 4.63
N ILE A 49 -2.18 -7.53 4.14
CA ILE A 49 -3.05 -7.28 2.98
C ILE A 49 -2.19 -6.64 1.91
N LEU A 50 -2.09 -7.28 0.75
CA LEU A 50 -1.39 -6.74 -0.41
C LEU A 50 -2.33 -6.79 -1.60
N LEU A 51 -2.71 -5.60 -2.10
CA LEU A 51 -3.62 -5.45 -3.22
C LEU A 51 -2.93 -4.69 -4.34
N VAL A 52 -3.13 -5.18 -5.56
CA VAL A 52 -2.52 -4.64 -6.77
C VAL A 52 -3.61 -4.05 -7.64
N ALA A 53 -3.34 -2.88 -8.20
CA ALA A 53 -4.16 -2.30 -9.27
C ALA A 53 -3.56 -2.70 -10.62
N CYS A 54 -4.42 -3.15 -11.53
CA CYS A 54 -4.01 -3.50 -12.89
C CYS A 54 -5.07 -3.05 -13.88
N SER A 55 -4.69 -2.93 -15.15
CA SER A 55 -5.66 -2.72 -16.22
C SER A 55 -6.37 -4.04 -16.51
N GLN A 56 -7.67 -3.98 -16.79
CA GLN A 56 -8.43 -5.17 -17.23
C GLN A 56 -7.85 -5.79 -18.50
N ASP A 57 -7.27 -4.96 -19.38
CA ASP A 57 -6.67 -5.42 -20.63
C ASP A 57 -5.28 -6.04 -20.45
N ALA A 58 -4.63 -5.78 -19.31
CA ALA A 58 -3.30 -6.31 -19.01
C ALA A 58 -3.24 -6.70 -17.52
N PRO A 59 -3.96 -7.77 -17.11
CA PRO A 59 -4.10 -8.11 -15.69
C PRO A 59 -2.81 -8.54 -15.01
N LYS A 60 -1.76 -8.88 -15.77
CA LYS A 60 -0.47 -9.25 -15.21
C LYS A 60 0.44 -8.05 -14.94
N GLN A 61 0.08 -6.86 -15.43
CA GLN A 61 0.86 -5.65 -15.25
C GLN A 61 0.36 -4.90 -14.01
N ALA A 62 1.14 -4.88 -12.94
CA ALA A 62 0.84 -4.12 -11.74
C ALA A 62 1.13 -2.65 -11.98
N LEU A 63 0.10 -1.81 -11.84
CA LEU A 63 0.18 -0.36 -12.00
C LEU A 63 0.23 0.36 -10.65
N GLY A 64 -0.11 -0.32 -9.58
CA GLY A 64 -0.10 0.22 -8.25
C GLY A 64 -0.22 -0.87 -7.21
N ILE A 65 0.12 -0.53 -5.96
CA ILE A 65 0.11 -1.45 -4.83
C ILE A 65 -0.33 -0.72 -3.58
N VAL A 66 -1.11 -1.39 -2.74
CA VAL A 66 -1.26 -1.03 -1.34
C VAL A 66 -0.88 -2.25 -0.51
N HIS A 67 -0.02 -2.04 0.47
CA HIS A 67 0.38 -3.03 1.46
C HIS A 67 0.02 -2.51 2.84
N ALA A 68 -0.74 -3.30 3.60
CA ALA A 68 -1.08 -2.98 4.98
C ALA A 68 -0.83 -4.18 5.87
N SER A 69 -0.40 -3.92 7.10
CA SER A 69 -0.10 -4.93 8.10
C SER A 69 -1.05 -4.77 9.29
N TYR A 70 -1.50 -5.89 9.85
CA TYR A 70 -2.30 -5.88 11.06
C TYR A 70 -1.52 -5.21 12.20
N TYR A 71 -2.17 -4.27 12.86
CA TYR A 71 -1.55 -3.43 13.89
C TYR A 71 -2.36 -3.56 15.17
N TYR A 72 -1.74 -4.09 16.21
CA TYR A 72 -2.45 -4.43 17.43
C TYR A 72 -1.58 -4.16 18.65
N SER A 73 -2.15 -3.47 19.63
CA SER A 73 -1.49 -3.18 20.90
C SER A 73 -2.38 -3.65 22.06
N PHE A 74 -1.81 -3.72 23.26
CA PHE A 74 -2.59 -4.12 24.43
C PHE A 74 -3.55 -3.04 24.94
N TYR A 75 -3.44 -1.81 24.42
CA TYR A 75 -4.21 -0.66 24.91
C TYR A 75 -5.13 -0.05 23.85
N GLY A 76 -5.29 -0.63 22.72
CA GLY A 76 -6.12 -0.06 21.65
C GLY A 76 -6.77 -1.11 20.77
N ASP A 77 -7.80 -0.66 20.04
CA ASP A 77 -8.48 -1.52 19.07
C ASP A 77 -7.55 -1.86 17.91
N PRO A 78 -7.73 -3.03 17.29
CA PRO A 78 -6.91 -3.40 16.13
C PRO A 78 -7.14 -2.47 14.95
N ALA A 79 -6.10 -2.33 14.13
CA ALA A 79 -6.11 -1.52 12.92
C ALA A 79 -5.32 -2.23 11.83
N TYR A 80 -5.45 -1.76 10.59
CA TYR A 80 -4.47 -2.03 9.56
C TYR A 80 -3.60 -0.80 9.37
N ASN A 81 -2.29 -1.00 9.41
CA ASN A 81 -1.31 0.06 9.19
C ASN A 81 -0.80 -0.03 7.75
N VAL A 82 -1.00 1.02 6.97
CA VAL A 82 -0.53 1.07 5.58
C VAL A 82 0.99 1.20 5.60
N MET A 83 1.66 0.20 5.04
CA MET A 83 3.13 0.14 4.92
C MET A 83 3.60 0.80 3.63
N ALA A 84 2.79 0.71 2.56
CA ALA A 84 3.12 1.27 1.26
C ALA A 84 1.86 1.53 0.45
N LEU A 85 1.85 2.64 -0.24
CA LEU A 85 0.89 2.94 -1.29
C LEU A 85 1.67 3.60 -2.42
N ALA A 86 1.68 2.98 -3.58
CA ALA A 86 2.41 3.50 -4.73
C ALA A 86 1.63 3.25 -6.02
N VAL A 87 1.65 4.23 -6.92
CA VAL A 87 1.03 4.15 -8.24
C VAL A 87 2.08 4.55 -9.26
N ASP A 88 2.20 3.79 -10.34
CA ASP A 88 3.11 4.09 -11.45
C ASP A 88 2.88 5.52 -11.94
N GLN A 89 3.96 6.27 -12.09
CA GLN A 89 3.92 7.69 -12.46
C GLN A 89 3.09 7.94 -13.72
N ALA A 90 3.14 7.03 -14.69
CA ALA A 90 2.39 7.15 -15.94
C ALA A 90 0.87 7.06 -15.73
N TYR A 91 0.42 6.57 -14.57
CA TYR A 91 -1.00 6.32 -14.28
C TYR A 91 -1.51 7.10 -13.07
N GLN A 92 -0.72 8.02 -12.53
CA GLN A 92 -1.11 8.86 -11.40
C GLN A 92 -2.22 9.85 -11.80
N HIS A 93 -2.92 10.37 -10.79
CA HIS A 93 -4.01 11.34 -10.95
C HIS A 93 -5.22 10.80 -11.73
N GLN A 94 -5.41 9.48 -11.73
CA GLN A 94 -6.55 8.81 -12.37
C GLN A 94 -7.42 8.06 -11.37
N GLY A 95 -7.23 8.29 -10.07
CA GLY A 95 -8.04 7.68 -9.02
C GLY A 95 -7.60 6.29 -8.58
N ILE A 96 -6.45 5.79 -9.05
CA ILE A 96 -5.98 4.43 -8.70
C ILE A 96 -5.65 4.32 -7.21
N GLY A 97 -4.99 5.33 -6.64
CA GLY A 97 -4.70 5.35 -5.21
C GLY A 97 -5.96 5.29 -4.36
N ARG A 98 -6.98 6.01 -4.76
CA ARG A 98 -8.29 5.99 -4.09
C ARG A 98 -8.92 4.60 -4.16
N LEU A 99 -8.90 3.95 -5.33
CA LEU A 99 -9.43 2.59 -5.50
C LEU A 99 -8.70 1.58 -4.62
N LEU A 100 -7.37 1.68 -4.55
CA LEU A 100 -6.56 0.81 -3.70
C LEU A 100 -6.93 0.99 -2.22
N MET A 101 -7.04 2.21 -1.76
CA MET A 101 -7.39 2.49 -0.37
C MET A 101 -8.81 2.05 -0.04
N GLN A 102 -9.76 2.25 -0.95
CA GLN A 102 -11.13 1.77 -0.76
C GLN A 102 -11.20 0.24 -0.68
N ALA A 103 -10.42 -0.45 -1.51
CA ALA A 103 -10.36 -1.91 -1.48
C ALA A 103 -9.74 -2.41 -0.16
N LEU A 104 -8.70 -1.73 0.33
CA LEU A 104 -8.11 -2.03 1.63
C LEU A 104 -9.13 -1.86 2.76
N GLU A 105 -9.87 -0.75 2.75
CA GLU A 105 -10.88 -0.45 3.76
C GLU A 105 -11.98 -1.51 3.76
N SER A 106 -12.43 -1.93 2.57
CA SER A 106 -13.42 -3.00 2.45
C SER A 106 -12.91 -4.32 3.03
N GLN A 107 -11.66 -4.67 2.76
CA GLN A 107 -11.07 -5.88 3.32
C GLN A 107 -10.91 -5.79 4.84
N ALA A 108 -10.50 -4.65 5.36
CA ALA A 108 -10.43 -4.43 6.80
C ALA A 108 -11.78 -4.68 7.46
N LEU A 109 -12.84 -4.07 6.93
CA LEU A 109 -14.19 -4.24 7.44
C LEU A 109 -14.65 -5.71 7.40
N SER A 110 -14.34 -6.43 6.32
CA SER A 110 -14.69 -7.85 6.18
C SER A 110 -14.02 -8.72 7.25
N LYS A 111 -12.90 -8.26 7.80
CA LYS A 111 -12.16 -8.94 8.86
C LYS A 111 -12.51 -8.41 10.26
N GLY A 112 -13.53 -7.56 10.36
CA GLY A 112 -13.96 -6.97 11.63
C GLY A 112 -13.05 -5.88 12.16
N VAL A 113 -12.19 -5.32 11.32
CA VAL A 113 -11.26 -4.24 11.69
C VAL A 113 -11.80 -2.92 11.16
N HIS A 114 -12.03 -1.96 12.08
CA HIS A 114 -12.73 -0.71 11.76
C HIS A 114 -11.82 0.50 11.74
N HIS A 115 -10.50 0.29 11.68
CA HIS A 115 -9.53 1.38 11.71
C HIS A 115 -8.40 1.11 10.73
N VAL A 116 -8.06 2.11 9.94
CA VAL A 116 -6.89 2.08 9.05
C VAL A 116 -6.04 3.30 9.40
N ARG A 117 -4.76 3.10 9.58
CA ARG A 117 -3.83 4.15 9.95
C ARG A 117 -2.60 4.11 9.06
N LEU A 118 -1.87 5.21 9.00
CA LEU A 118 -0.60 5.29 8.29
C LEU A 118 0.24 6.42 8.85
N ASN A 119 1.54 6.34 8.59
CA ASN A 119 2.47 7.44 8.78
C ASN A 119 2.94 7.91 7.41
N SER A 120 3.06 9.21 7.24
CA SER A 120 3.61 9.82 6.03
C SER A 120 4.70 10.81 6.44
N ALA A 121 5.81 10.81 5.71
CA ALA A 121 6.90 11.73 5.99
C ALA A 121 6.41 13.19 5.94
N SER A 122 6.88 14.01 6.87
CA SER A 122 6.38 15.39 7.04
C SER A 122 6.56 16.27 5.81
N HIS A 123 7.53 15.96 4.94
CA HIS A 123 7.77 16.74 3.72
C HIS A 123 6.87 16.33 2.54
N ARG A 124 6.15 15.22 2.63
CA ARG A 124 5.32 14.70 1.53
C ARG A 124 3.93 15.35 1.54
N THR A 125 3.88 16.64 1.28
CA THR A 125 2.65 17.44 1.39
C THR A 125 1.56 17.01 0.40
N GLY A 126 1.95 16.55 -0.80
CA GLY A 126 1.00 16.03 -1.78
C GLY A 126 0.31 14.75 -1.31
N ALA A 127 1.06 13.86 -0.65
CA ALA A 127 0.49 12.65 -0.07
C ALA A 127 -0.49 13.01 1.07
N HIS A 128 -0.16 14.00 1.90
CA HIS A 128 -1.05 14.46 2.97
C HIS A 128 -2.37 14.97 2.41
N ALA A 129 -2.32 15.79 1.36
CA ALA A 129 -3.52 16.30 0.71
C ALA A 129 -4.37 15.14 0.14
N PHE A 130 -3.72 14.15 -0.47
CA PHE A 130 -4.41 12.97 -0.97
C PHE A 130 -5.16 12.22 0.14
N TYR A 131 -4.47 11.89 1.25
CA TYR A 131 -5.10 11.15 2.35
C TYR A 131 -6.25 11.93 2.96
N GLN A 132 -6.09 13.24 3.13
CA GLN A 132 -7.17 14.09 3.63
C GLN A 132 -8.37 14.10 2.69
N SER A 133 -8.13 14.11 1.37
CA SER A 133 -9.19 14.11 0.36
C SER A 133 -10.04 12.84 0.37
N ILE A 134 -9.51 11.74 0.88
CA ILE A 134 -10.23 10.46 0.97
C ILE A 134 -10.70 10.15 2.40
N GLY A 135 -10.66 11.13 3.30
CA GLY A 135 -11.25 11.03 4.62
C GLY A 135 -10.32 10.72 5.78
N TYR A 136 -9.01 10.73 5.55
CA TYR A 136 -8.03 10.50 6.63
C TYR A 136 -7.69 11.80 7.34
N ASP A 137 -7.67 11.76 8.66
CA ASP A 137 -7.33 12.92 9.49
C ASP A 137 -5.88 12.87 9.91
N CYS A 138 -5.16 13.97 9.70
CA CYS A 138 -3.81 14.15 10.24
C CYS A 138 -3.94 14.65 11.68
N TYR A 139 -3.95 13.72 12.64
CA TYR A 139 -4.25 14.08 14.03
C TYR A 139 -3.01 14.30 14.90
N LYS A 140 -1.81 13.92 14.42
CA LYS A 140 -0.57 14.19 15.17
C LYS A 140 0.66 14.13 14.29
N THR A 141 1.75 14.72 14.78
CA THR A 141 3.08 14.63 14.18
C THR A 141 4.00 13.88 15.14
N GLN A 142 4.78 12.92 14.63
CA GLN A 142 5.67 12.11 15.45
C GLN A 142 7.07 12.06 14.85
N LYS A 143 8.06 11.80 15.72
CA LYS A 143 9.43 11.52 15.31
C LYS A 143 9.65 10.01 15.28
N THR A 144 10.38 9.54 14.28
CA THR A 144 10.70 8.11 14.12
C THR A 144 12.13 7.86 14.59
N PHE A 145 12.30 6.83 15.41
CA PHE A 145 13.60 6.43 15.94
C PHE A 145 13.90 5.00 15.53
N SER A 146 15.15 4.74 15.17
CA SER A 146 15.60 3.38 14.84
C SER A 146 17.00 3.14 15.37
N LYS A 147 17.34 1.86 15.55
CA LYS A 147 18.67 1.44 15.99
C LYS A 147 18.99 0.09 15.36
N ASN A 148 20.15 0.01 14.73
CA ASN A 148 20.65 -1.28 14.24
C ASN A 148 21.28 -2.03 15.41
N LEU A 149 20.98 -3.32 15.53
CA LEU A 149 21.45 -4.18 16.60
C LEU A 149 22.54 -5.12 16.11
#